data_336ec3bf2d1d41448c059867cb52f86c
#
_entry.id   336ec3bf2d1d41448c059867cb52f86c
#
_cell.length_a   1.000
_cell.length_b   1.000
_cell.length_c   1.000
_cell.angle_alpha   90.00
_cell.angle_beta   90.00
_cell.angle_gamma   90.00
#
_symmetry.space_group_name_H-M   'P 1'
#
loop_
_entity.id
_entity.type
_entity.pdbx_description
1 polymer ?
#
loop_
_entity_poly.entity_id
_entity_poly.type
_entity_poly.pdbx_seq_one_letter_code
_entity_poly.pdbx_strand_id
1 'polypeptide(L)'
;MAAHSATELIRIFSECFAAGDMDGLMELYEENAVFPNHHGTFTGAEQIRPVLQGYIDSGAKIEFNRQVAFETGDLALVQNGWTLTTTGGDTVTGVSVEVARKQPDGTWKYAIDSPDGAALLHD
;
A
#
# COMPACT_ATOMS: atom_id res chain seq x y z
N MET A 1 8.55 7.72 9.55
CA MET A 1 9.78 7.21 8.92
C MET A 1 9.63 7.31 7.41
N ALA A 2 10.63 7.83 6.73
CA ALA A 2 10.54 8.07 5.29
C ALA A 2 11.26 6.97 4.50
N ALA A 3 10.74 6.62 3.33
CA ALA A 3 11.35 5.64 2.45
C ALA A 3 12.39 6.30 1.56
N HIS A 4 13.56 5.70 1.44
CA HIS A 4 14.65 6.19 0.60
C HIS A 4 14.78 5.41 -0.72
N SER A 5 13.91 4.44 -0.93
CA SER A 5 13.77 3.73 -2.19
C SER A 5 12.31 3.28 -2.35
N ALA A 6 11.92 2.99 -3.60
CA ALA A 6 10.57 2.51 -3.86
C ALA A 6 10.29 1.18 -3.15
N THR A 7 11.29 0.29 -3.09
CA THR A 7 11.14 -1.02 -2.46
C THR A 7 11.07 -0.95 -0.94
N GLU A 8 11.59 0.11 -0.33
CA GLU A 8 11.53 0.30 1.12
C GLU A 8 10.12 0.64 1.61
N LEU A 9 9.28 1.20 0.75
CA LEU A 9 7.92 1.59 1.12
C LEU A 9 7.12 0.47 1.74
N ILE A 10 7.20 -0.74 1.17
CA ILE A 10 6.39 -1.85 1.68
C ILE A 10 6.87 -2.35 3.05
N ARG A 11 8.17 -2.27 3.31
CA ARG A 11 8.72 -2.61 4.62
C ARG A 11 8.18 -1.66 5.68
N ILE A 12 8.24 -0.37 5.40
CA ILE A 12 7.73 0.66 6.33
C ILE A 12 6.22 0.52 6.49
N PHE A 13 5.50 0.28 5.39
CA PHE A 13 4.06 0.03 5.43
C PHE A 13 3.74 -1.12 6.39
N SER A 14 4.45 -2.25 6.26
CA SER A 14 4.24 -3.42 7.11
C SER A 14 4.44 -3.10 8.58
N GLU A 15 5.51 -2.36 8.91
CA GLU A 15 5.81 -1.99 10.28
C GLU A 15 4.74 -1.08 10.86
N CYS A 16 4.32 -0.07 10.11
CA CYS A 16 3.29 0.86 10.56
C CYS A 16 1.94 0.17 10.69
N PHE A 17 1.59 -0.69 9.73
CA PHE A 17 0.33 -1.42 9.77
C PHE A 17 0.26 -2.31 11.02
N ALA A 18 1.31 -3.08 11.28
CA ALA A 18 1.36 -3.97 12.44
C ALA A 18 1.30 -3.20 13.76
N ALA A 19 1.85 -1.99 13.80
CA ALA A 19 1.82 -1.13 14.99
C ALA A 19 0.53 -0.32 15.13
N GLY A 20 -0.33 -0.33 14.12
CA GLY A 20 -1.52 0.53 14.10
C GLY A 20 -1.19 2.00 13.97
N ASP A 21 -0.03 2.32 13.39
CA ASP A 21 0.47 3.69 13.25
C ASP A 21 -0.10 4.34 11.99
N MET A 22 -1.29 4.92 12.10
CA MET A 22 -1.97 5.55 10.97
C MET A 22 -1.23 6.77 10.44
N ASP A 23 -0.66 7.58 11.31
CA ASP A 23 0.08 8.76 10.87
C ASP A 23 1.31 8.36 10.07
N GLY A 24 2.01 7.31 10.51
CA GLY A 24 3.14 6.74 9.77
C GLY A 24 2.72 6.18 8.40
N LEU A 25 1.58 5.50 8.34
CA LEU A 25 1.05 5.01 7.06
C LEU A 25 0.74 6.16 6.10
N MET A 26 0.08 7.21 6.59
CA MET A 26 -0.30 8.33 5.74
C MET A 26 0.89 9.10 5.20
N GLU A 27 2.03 9.09 5.89
CA GLU A 27 3.26 9.70 5.40
C GLU A 27 3.81 9.00 4.15
N LEU A 28 3.40 7.76 3.90
CA LEU A 28 3.85 6.99 2.74
C LEU A 28 3.11 7.34 1.45
N TYR A 29 2.07 8.17 1.52
CA TYR A 29 1.23 8.52 0.39
C TYR A 29 1.40 9.97 0.00
N GLU A 30 1.35 10.24 -1.32
CA GLU A 30 1.27 11.62 -1.81
C GLU A 30 -0.06 12.22 -1.40
N GLU A 31 -0.11 13.55 -1.35
CA GLU A 31 -1.32 14.29 -0.95
C GLU A 31 -2.55 13.90 -1.78
N ASN A 32 -2.35 13.68 -3.09
CA ASN A 32 -3.43 13.32 -4.02
C ASN A 32 -3.35 11.85 -4.45
N ALA A 33 -2.77 10.98 -3.61
CA ALA A 33 -2.65 9.57 -3.93
C ALA A 33 -4.00 8.93 -4.21
N VAL A 34 -4.00 7.91 -5.07
CA VAL A 34 -5.21 7.18 -5.45
C VAL A 34 -5.12 5.76 -4.93
N PHE A 35 -6.19 5.30 -4.29
CA PHE A 35 -6.27 3.98 -3.68
C PHE A 35 -7.52 3.28 -4.19
N PRO A 36 -7.42 2.52 -5.31
CA PRO A 36 -8.55 1.75 -5.82
C PRO A 36 -8.60 0.37 -5.16
N ASN A 37 -9.79 -0.06 -4.77
CA ASN A 37 -10.03 -1.42 -4.29
C ASN A 37 -11.41 -1.89 -4.75
N HIS A 38 -11.85 -3.07 -4.29
CA HIS A 38 -13.15 -3.63 -4.68
C HIS A 38 -14.35 -2.79 -4.24
N HIS A 39 -14.17 -1.89 -3.29
CA HIS A 39 -15.23 -1.03 -2.78
C HIS A 39 -15.31 0.32 -3.48
N GLY A 40 -14.32 0.67 -4.30
CA GLY A 40 -14.30 1.92 -5.02
C GLY A 40 -12.91 2.53 -5.13
N THR A 41 -12.87 3.77 -5.57
CA THR A 41 -11.62 4.51 -5.72
C THR A 41 -11.60 5.66 -4.72
N PHE A 42 -10.55 5.69 -3.90
CA PHE A 42 -10.38 6.68 -2.84
C PHE A 42 -9.19 7.57 -3.21
N THR A 43 -9.38 8.87 -3.11
CA THR A 43 -8.36 9.86 -3.50
C THR A 43 -8.07 10.79 -2.34
N GLY A 44 -6.78 10.94 -2.02
CA GLY A 44 -6.31 11.84 -0.98
C GLY A 44 -6.40 11.25 0.42
N ALA A 45 -5.69 11.87 1.35
CA ALA A 45 -5.55 11.36 2.72
C ALA A 45 -6.89 11.21 3.43
N GLU A 46 -7.80 12.16 3.24
CA GLU A 46 -9.10 12.10 3.92
C GLU A 46 -9.91 10.87 3.54
N GLN A 47 -9.80 10.43 2.29
CA GLN A 47 -10.52 9.26 1.82
C GLN A 47 -9.76 7.95 2.08
N ILE A 48 -8.44 7.97 1.99
CA ILE A 48 -7.62 6.76 2.16
C ILE A 48 -7.52 6.36 3.63
N ARG A 49 -7.39 7.33 4.54
CA ARG A 49 -7.21 7.06 5.97
C ARG A 49 -8.28 6.15 6.55
N PRO A 50 -9.58 6.39 6.33
CA PRO A 50 -10.62 5.50 6.86
C PRO A 50 -10.55 4.07 6.28
N VAL A 51 -10.11 3.91 5.03
CA VAL A 51 -9.97 2.60 4.41
C VAL A 51 -8.89 1.79 5.13
N LEU A 52 -7.72 2.39 5.33
CA LEU A 52 -6.62 1.72 6.02
C LEU A 52 -6.95 1.47 7.49
N GLN A 53 -7.64 2.42 8.13
CA GLN A 53 -8.07 2.24 9.52
C GLN A 53 -9.02 1.05 9.64
N GLY A 54 -9.92 0.88 8.67
CA GLY A 54 -10.82 -0.28 8.63
C GLY A 54 -10.06 -1.59 8.53
N TYR A 55 -9.01 -1.65 7.73
CA TYR A 55 -8.17 -2.85 7.64
C TYR A 55 -7.48 -3.15 8.97
N ILE A 56 -6.94 -2.12 9.65
CA ILE A 56 -6.31 -2.28 10.96
C ILE A 56 -7.33 -2.74 12.00
N ASP A 57 -8.50 -2.11 12.02
CA ASP A 57 -9.56 -2.42 13.00
C ASP A 57 -10.10 -3.83 12.85
N SER A 58 -10.01 -4.41 11.66
CA SER A 58 -10.44 -5.79 11.42
C SER A 58 -9.59 -6.81 12.19
N GLY A 59 -8.40 -6.40 12.66
CA GLY A 59 -7.48 -7.30 13.33
C GLY A 59 -6.75 -8.26 12.41
N ALA A 60 -6.93 -8.15 11.10
CA ALA A 60 -6.25 -8.99 10.14
C ALA A 60 -4.75 -8.71 10.13
N LYS A 61 -3.96 -9.75 9.86
CA LYS A 61 -2.50 -9.64 9.69
C LYS A 61 -2.17 -9.78 8.22
N ILE A 62 -1.20 -8.99 7.75
CA ILE A 62 -0.77 -9.04 6.38
C ILE A 62 0.73 -9.30 6.31
N GLU A 63 1.13 -10.20 5.41
CA GLU A 63 2.53 -10.50 5.11
C GLU A 63 2.78 -10.25 3.64
N PHE A 64 3.88 -9.58 3.33
CA PHE A 64 4.35 -9.39 1.95
C PHE A 64 5.51 -10.34 1.72
N ASN A 65 5.35 -11.27 0.76
CA ASN A 65 6.25 -12.40 0.59
C ASN A 65 7.02 -12.40 -0.73
N ARG A 66 6.67 -11.53 -1.67
CA ARG A 66 7.36 -11.38 -2.95
C ARG A 66 7.27 -9.94 -3.40
N GLN A 67 8.29 -9.47 -4.10
CA GLN A 67 8.29 -8.12 -4.62
C GLN A 67 9.08 -8.05 -5.92
N VAL A 68 8.56 -7.28 -6.87
CA VAL A 68 9.31 -6.87 -8.05
C VAL A 68 9.07 -5.38 -8.27
N ALA A 69 10.11 -4.67 -8.69
CA ALA A 69 10.03 -3.23 -8.91
C ALA A 69 10.73 -2.86 -10.20
N PHE A 70 10.13 -1.95 -10.94
CA PHE A 70 10.68 -1.39 -12.18
C PHE A 70 10.72 0.12 -12.05
N GLU A 71 11.89 0.72 -12.20
CA GLU A 71 12.08 2.16 -12.02
C GLU A 71 12.45 2.83 -13.35
N THR A 72 11.90 4.03 -13.55
CA THR A 72 12.32 4.91 -14.63
C THR A 72 12.25 6.35 -14.12
N GLY A 73 13.41 7.03 -14.03
CA GLY A 73 13.47 8.37 -13.45
C GLY A 73 12.92 8.39 -12.03
N ASP A 74 11.94 9.24 -11.81
CA ASP A 74 11.32 9.43 -10.50
C ASP A 74 10.09 8.53 -10.25
N LEU A 75 9.84 7.58 -11.16
CA LEU A 75 8.68 6.68 -11.04
C LEU A 75 9.13 5.25 -10.87
N ALA A 76 8.33 4.49 -10.13
CA ALA A 76 8.50 3.05 -10.00
C ALA A 76 7.15 2.35 -10.04
N LEU A 77 7.09 1.24 -10.76
CA LEU A 77 5.97 0.30 -10.67
C LEU A 77 6.42 -0.82 -9.77
N VAL A 78 5.65 -1.10 -8.72
CA VAL A 78 5.99 -2.13 -7.74
C VAL A 78 4.84 -3.12 -7.66
N GLN A 79 5.16 -4.40 -7.61
CA GLN A 79 4.18 -5.46 -7.38
C GLN A 79 4.60 -6.24 -6.16
N ASN A 80 3.65 -6.51 -5.27
CA ASN A 80 3.90 -7.27 -4.05
C ASN A 80 2.90 -8.41 -3.93
N GLY A 81 3.42 -9.63 -3.69
CA GLY A 81 2.56 -10.74 -3.29
C GLY A 81 2.27 -10.61 -1.80
N TRP A 82 1.01 -10.72 -1.41
CA TRP A 82 0.61 -10.62 -0.02
C TRP A 82 -0.27 -11.78 0.41
N THR A 83 -0.23 -12.06 1.70
CA THR A 83 -1.11 -13.03 2.37
C THR A 83 -1.75 -12.32 3.56
N LEU A 84 -3.07 -12.32 3.59
CA LEU A 84 -3.84 -11.74 4.69
C LEU A 84 -4.44 -12.86 5.49
N THR A 85 -4.27 -12.82 6.81
CA THR A 85 -4.86 -13.79 7.74
C THR A 85 -5.87 -13.07 8.60
N THR A 86 -7.12 -13.53 8.56
CA THR A 86 -8.21 -12.96 9.36
C THR A 86 -8.08 -13.43 10.81
N THR A 87 -8.82 -12.77 11.72
CA THR A 87 -8.86 -13.17 13.13
C THR A 87 -9.42 -14.57 13.31
N GLY A 88 -10.23 -15.05 12.36
CA GLY A 88 -10.76 -16.42 12.38
C GLY A 88 -9.79 -17.47 11.87
N GLY A 89 -8.61 -17.05 11.39
CA GLY A 89 -7.60 -17.97 10.87
C GLY A 89 -7.67 -18.25 9.38
N ASP A 90 -8.62 -17.65 8.67
CA ASP A 90 -8.74 -17.78 7.22
C ASP A 90 -7.66 -16.97 6.52
N THR A 91 -7.16 -17.47 5.41
CA THR A 91 -6.14 -16.77 4.62
C THR A 91 -6.67 -16.39 3.24
N VAL A 92 -6.26 -15.21 2.79
CA VAL A 92 -6.51 -14.71 1.44
C VAL A 92 -5.19 -14.24 0.87
N THR A 93 -4.91 -14.57 -0.38
CA THR A 93 -3.69 -14.12 -1.05
C THR A 93 -4.04 -13.20 -2.22
N GLY A 94 -3.09 -12.35 -2.57
CA GLY A 94 -3.26 -11.46 -3.71
C GLY A 94 -1.94 -10.86 -4.15
N VAL A 95 -2.05 -10.04 -5.18
CA VAL A 95 -0.90 -9.26 -5.70
C VAL A 95 -1.33 -7.81 -5.76
N SER A 96 -0.63 -6.96 -5.05
CA SER A 96 -0.83 -5.52 -5.14
C SER A 96 0.01 -4.94 -6.27
N VAL A 97 -0.46 -3.82 -6.81
CA VAL A 97 0.29 -3.03 -7.79
C VAL A 97 0.32 -1.59 -7.30
N GLU A 98 1.51 -1.05 -7.15
CA GLU A 98 1.69 0.33 -6.71
C GLU A 98 2.52 1.11 -7.71
N VAL A 99 2.21 2.39 -7.85
CA VAL A 99 3.07 3.36 -8.51
C VAL A 99 3.61 4.29 -7.43
N ALA A 100 4.92 4.32 -7.31
CA ALA A 100 5.61 5.19 -6.36
C ALA A 100 6.34 6.31 -7.11
N ARG A 101 6.47 7.45 -6.47
CA ARG A 101 7.13 8.63 -7.03
C ARG A 101 8.17 9.14 -6.06
N LYS A 102 9.35 9.44 -6.60
CA LYS A 102 10.41 10.09 -5.83
C LYS A 102 10.07 11.55 -5.63
N GLN A 103 10.10 11.99 -4.40
CA GLN A 103 9.77 13.36 -4.00
C GLN A 103 11.00 14.27 -4.16
N PRO A 104 10.80 15.60 -4.18
CA PRO A 104 11.93 16.54 -4.29
C PRO A 104 12.99 16.38 -3.20
N ASP A 105 12.63 15.89 -2.02
CA ASP A 105 13.57 15.67 -0.92
C ASP A 105 14.28 14.31 -1.01
N GLY A 106 14.05 13.54 -2.08
CA GLY A 106 14.67 12.24 -2.29
C GLY A 106 13.95 11.05 -1.64
N THR A 107 12.90 11.30 -0.89
CA THR A 107 12.08 10.20 -0.34
C THR A 107 11.07 9.73 -1.38
N TRP A 108 10.53 8.52 -1.17
CA TRP A 108 9.54 7.95 -2.08
C TRP A 108 8.18 7.88 -1.39
N LYS A 109 7.14 8.09 -2.17
CA LYS A 109 5.75 7.99 -1.69
C LYS A 109 4.90 7.29 -2.74
N TYR A 110 3.81 6.67 -2.30
CA TYR A 110 2.84 6.07 -3.20
C TYR A 110 2.02 7.17 -3.89
N ALA A 111 1.97 7.11 -5.22
CA ALA A 111 1.05 7.91 -6.02
C ALA A 111 -0.24 7.13 -6.27
N ILE A 112 -0.13 5.82 -6.51
CA ILE A 112 -1.26 4.91 -6.69
C ILE A 112 -0.96 3.64 -5.89
N ASP A 113 -1.91 3.22 -5.08
CA ASP A 113 -1.80 1.97 -4.32
C ASP A 113 -3.04 1.12 -4.58
N SER A 114 -2.86 0.06 -5.37
CA SER A 114 -3.94 -0.87 -5.73
C SER A 114 -3.68 -2.22 -5.06
N PRO A 115 -4.23 -2.45 -3.85
CA PRO A 115 -3.97 -3.70 -3.13
C PRO A 115 -4.49 -4.93 -3.83
N ASP A 116 -5.55 -4.78 -4.64
CA ASP A 116 -6.15 -5.88 -5.37
C ASP A 116 -5.57 -6.05 -6.77
N GLY A 117 -4.82 -5.04 -7.25
CA GLY A 117 -4.12 -5.13 -8.53
C GLY A 117 -4.99 -5.60 -9.68
N ALA A 118 -4.52 -6.63 -10.38
CA ALA A 118 -5.22 -7.19 -11.53
C ALA A 118 -6.57 -7.83 -11.16
N ALA A 119 -6.83 -8.14 -9.90
CA ALA A 119 -8.10 -8.71 -9.47
C ALA A 119 -9.26 -7.72 -9.59
N LEU A 120 -8.96 -6.41 -9.76
CA LEU A 120 -10.00 -5.42 -10.04
C LEU A 120 -10.51 -5.50 -11.48
N LEU A 121 -9.74 -6.12 -12.36
CA LEU A 121 -10.14 -6.28 -13.75
C LEU A 121 -11.16 -7.41 -13.85
N HIS A 122 -12.33 -7.09 -14.41
CA HIS A 122 -13.38 -8.08 -14.64
C HIS A 122 -14.17 -7.67 -15.88
N ASP A 123 -14.80 -8.65 -16.49
CA ASP A 123 -15.59 -8.44 -17.71
C ASP A 123 -16.92 -7.73 -17.42
#